data_5cf09d6e2aa7b2b9eea80062804ce19e
#
_entry.id   5cf09d6e2aa7b2b9eea80062804ce19e
#
_cell.length_a   1.000
_cell.length_b   1.000
_cell.length_c   1.000
_cell.angle_alpha   90.00
_cell.angle_beta   90.00
_cell.angle_gamma   90.00
#
_symmetry.space_group_name_H-M   'P 1'
#
loop_
_entity.id
_entity.type
_entity.pdbx_description
1 polymer ?
#
loop_
_entity_poly.entity_id
_entity_poly.type
_entity_poly.pdbx_seq_one_letter_code
_entity_poly.pdbx_strand_id
1 'polypeptide(L)'
;MPTAIVTGGSRGIGRAVAAELSRTHRVIATYKGNREAAESLQKETGCEVVQCDNASPADRENLIRHARERFGTLDLLVNNAGISQRERNDILEAGEPSFDELIGTNLKGPHFLTQAAARWMLERKPSSGRIVFITSISAYTASINRAEYCISKAGLSMSVSLYANRLAPEGIGVFEIRPGIIRTDMIAKVEKIYEERIAGGLLPQRRMGESSDVARAVRGIADGYLDYSAGQVLDVDGGFHLRSL
;
A
#
# COMPACT_ATOMS: atom_id res chain seq x y z
N MET A 1 17.94 13.01 7.41
CA MET A 1 16.67 12.78 6.70
C MET A 1 16.04 11.53 7.29
N PRO A 2 14.75 11.55 7.57
CA PRO A 2 14.02 10.34 7.97
C PRO A 2 14.09 9.27 6.88
N THR A 3 13.77 8.03 7.24
CA THR A 3 13.93 6.85 6.40
C THR A 3 12.59 6.18 6.10
N ALA A 4 12.41 5.70 4.88
CA ALA A 4 11.17 5.07 4.47
C ALA A 4 11.40 3.81 3.62
N ILE A 5 10.56 2.80 3.82
CA ILE A 5 10.42 1.64 2.94
C ILE A 5 9.07 1.74 2.23
N VAL A 6 9.07 1.63 0.90
CA VAL A 6 7.85 1.58 0.07
C VAL A 6 7.82 0.27 -0.69
N THR A 7 6.90 -0.63 -0.35
CA THR A 7 6.80 -1.89 -1.06
C THR A 7 6.05 -1.75 -2.39
N GLY A 8 6.50 -2.46 -3.43
CA GLY A 8 5.90 -2.36 -4.77
C GLY A 8 6.09 -0.96 -5.40
N GLY A 9 7.24 -0.33 -5.17
CA GLY A 9 7.53 1.06 -5.55
C GLY A 9 7.88 1.29 -7.01
N SER A 10 7.98 0.26 -7.86
CA SER A 10 8.47 0.44 -9.23
C SER A 10 7.45 1.03 -10.21
N ARG A 11 6.14 0.96 -9.92
CA ARG A 11 5.06 1.44 -10.80
C ARG A 11 3.82 1.92 -10.02
N GLY A 12 2.90 2.57 -10.73
CA GLY A 12 1.59 2.98 -10.21
C GLY A 12 1.68 3.81 -8.92
N ILE A 13 0.80 3.51 -7.98
CA ILE A 13 0.72 4.21 -6.68
C ILE A 13 2.06 4.16 -5.94
N GLY A 14 2.69 2.98 -5.87
CA GLY A 14 3.96 2.82 -5.16
C GLY A 14 5.09 3.68 -5.72
N ARG A 15 5.18 3.83 -7.06
CA ARG A 15 6.15 4.72 -7.71
C ARG A 15 5.90 6.17 -7.34
N ALA A 16 4.64 6.61 -7.41
CA ALA A 16 4.29 7.99 -7.03
C ALA A 16 4.58 8.29 -5.56
N VAL A 17 4.31 7.32 -4.67
CA VAL A 17 4.63 7.43 -3.24
C VAL A 17 6.15 7.50 -3.02
N ALA A 18 6.92 6.60 -3.66
CA ALA A 18 8.37 6.59 -3.52
C ALA A 18 8.99 7.89 -4.04
N ALA A 19 8.54 8.40 -5.19
CA ALA A 19 9.00 9.66 -5.76
C ALA A 19 8.66 10.86 -4.85
N GLU A 20 7.45 10.91 -4.32
CA GLU A 20 7.03 11.99 -3.42
C GLU A 20 7.84 11.99 -2.11
N LEU A 21 8.02 10.82 -1.51
CA LEU A 21 8.79 10.67 -0.26
C LEU A 21 10.29 10.94 -0.45
N SER A 22 10.86 10.62 -1.62
CA SER A 22 12.30 10.84 -1.89
C SER A 22 12.72 12.30 -1.82
N ARG A 23 11.78 13.24 -1.85
CA ARG A 23 12.04 14.68 -1.66
C ARG A 23 12.45 15.02 -0.22
N THR A 24 12.11 14.18 0.75
CA THR A 24 12.28 14.47 2.18
C THR A 24 12.76 13.30 3.01
N HIS A 25 12.77 12.10 2.45
CA HIS A 25 13.17 10.85 3.10
C HIS A 25 14.26 10.16 2.29
N ARG A 26 15.09 9.38 2.98
CA ARG A 26 15.88 8.34 2.35
C ARG A 26 14.96 7.15 2.11
N VAL A 27 14.73 6.78 0.86
CA VAL A 27 13.73 5.76 0.48
C VAL A 27 14.40 4.50 -0.05
N ILE A 28 13.95 3.34 0.44
CA ILE A 28 14.07 2.05 -0.24
C ILE A 28 12.72 1.73 -0.87
N ALA A 29 12.69 1.62 -2.21
CA ALA A 29 11.52 1.18 -2.95
C ALA A 29 11.71 -0.27 -3.40
N THR A 30 10.73 -1.18 -3.14
CA THR A 30 10.88 -2.57 -3.57
C THR A 30 10.18 -2.86 -4.89
N TYR A 31 10.68 -3.87 -5.60
CA TYR A 31 10.05 -4.42 -6.81
C TYR A 31 10.16 -5.94 -6.82
N LYS A 32 9.21 -6.64 -7.47
CA LYS A 32 9.26 -8.10 -7.62
C LYS A 32 9.97 -8.52 -8.89
N GLY A 33 9.53 -8.05 -10.05
CA GLY A 33 10.02 -8.54 -11.35
C GLY A 33 10.42 -7.46 -12.36
N ASN A 34 9.84 -6.25 -12.29
CA ASN A 34 10.15 -5.20 -13.27
C ASN A 34 11.36 -4.35 -12.81
N ARG A 35 12.55 -4.87 -13.10
CA ARG A 35 13.82 -4.23 -12.77
C ARG A 35 14.02 -2.91 -13.50
N GLU A 36 13.69 -2.86 -14.79
CA GLU A 36 13.85 -1.66 -15.62
C GLU A 36 13.05 -0.47 -15.06
N ALA A 37 11.77 -0.69 -14.68
CA ALA A 37 10.96 0.33 -14.05
C ALA A 37 11.51 0.77 -12.70
N ALA A 38 12.09 -0.14 -11.92
CA ALA A 38 12.74 0.19 -10.65
C ALA A 38 13.99 1.04 -10.84
N GLU A 39 14.86 0.66 -11.80
CA GLU A 39 16.06 1.44 -12.13
C GLU A 39 15.72 2.83 -12.71
N SER A 40 14.63 2.93 -13.49
CA SER A 40 14.10 4.22 -13.94
C SER A 40 13.71 5.12 -12.78
N LEU A 41 13.00 4.58 -11.76
CA LEU A 41 12.66 5.32 -10.54
C LEU A 41 13.92 5.78 -9.79
N GLN A 42 14.90 4.89 -9.65
CA GLN A 42 16.16 5.21 -8.99
C GLN A 42 16.89 6.37 -9.67
N LYS A 43 16.96 6.35 -11.00
CA LYS A 43 17.58 7.45 -11.80
C LYS A 43 16.85 8.77 -11.61
N GLU A 44 15.52 8.74 -11.54
CA GLU A 44 14.68 9.93 -11.39
C GLU A 44 14.77 10.56 -10.00
N THR A 45 14.84 9.73 -8.96
CA THR A 45 14.61 10.20 -7.58
C THR A 45 15.81 10.05 -6.65
N GLY A 46 16.80 9.26 -7.04
CA GLY A 46 17.93 8.88 -6.18
C GLY A 46 17.57 7.88 -5.08
N CYS A 47 16.33 7.36 -5.03
CA CYS A 47 15.96 6.32 -4.07
C CYS A 47 16.73 5.02 -4.35
N GLU A 48 16.91 4.21 -3.32
CA GLU A 48 17.45 2.86 -3.47
C GLU A 48 16.35 1.89 -3.90
N VAL A 49 16.65 0.95 -4.81
CA VAL A 49 15.70 -0.06 -5.25
C VAL A 49 16.17 -1.45 -4.88
N VAL A 50 15.29 -2.26 -4.31
CA VAL A 50 15.60 -3.60 -3.81
C VAL A 50 14.58 -4.59 -4.36
N GLN A 51 15.08 -5.71 -4.91
CA GLN A 51 14.18 -6.79 -5.33
C GLN A 51 13.64 -7.50 -4.11
N CYS A 52 12.31 -7.64 -4.03
CA CYS A 52 11.63 -8.30 -2.93
C CYS A 52 10.26 -8.82 -3.40
N ASP A 53 10.06 -10.11 -3.33
CA ASP A 53 8.73 -10.70 -3.40
C ASP A 53 8.09 -10.61 -2.01
N ASN A 54 7.05 -9.80 -1.89
CA ASN A 54 6.36 -9.59 -0.61
C ASN A 54 5.76 -10.89 -0.03
N ALA A 55 5.45 -11.87 -0.87
CA ALA A 55 4.97 -13.19 -0.42
C ALA A 55 6.08 -14.07 0.18
N SER A 56 7.36 -13.85 -0.19
CA SER A 56 8.51 -14.63 0.27
C SER A 56 8.96 -14.21 1.68
N PRO A 57 8.96 -15.12 2.68
CA PRO A 57 9.52 -14.81 3.99
C PRO A 57 10.98 -14.39 3.93
N ALA A 58 11.80 -15.10 3.15
CA ALA A 58 13.24 -14.83 3.02
C ALA A 58 13.49 -13.43 2.43
N ASP A 59 12.71 -13.02 1.43
CA ASP A 59 12.88 -11.70 0.82
C ASP A 59 12.51 -10.58 1.81
N ARG A 60 11.47 -10.76 2.61
CA ARG A 60 11.09 -9.80 3.66
C ARG A 60 12.17 -9.66 4.74
N GLU A 61 12.76 -10.79 5.18
CA GLU A 61 13.87 -10.79 6.13
C GLU A 61 15.09 -10.09 5.54
N ASN A 62 15.45 -10.40 4.29
CA ASN A 62 16.54 -9.75 3.56
C ASN A 62 16.31 -8.24 3.42
N LEU A 63 15.09 -7.81 3.09
CA LEU A 63 14.72 -6.40 2.99
C LEU A 63 14.94 -5.67 4.33
N ILE A 64 14.46 -6.23 5.44
CA ILE A 64 14.62 -5.61 6.77
C ILE A 64 16.12 -5.56 7.17
N ARG A 65 16.86 -6.64 6.94
CA ARG A 65 18.30 -6.65 7.21
C ARG A 65 19.03 -5.59 6.39
N HIS A 66 18.80 -5.55 5.09
CA HIS A 66 19.37 -4.56 4.18
C HIS A 66 19.04 -3.12 4.61
N ALA A 67 17.78 -2.85 4.93
CA ALA A 67 17.34 -1.53 5.37
C ALA A 67 17.99 -1.13 6.71
N ARG A 68 18.19 -2.07 7.65
CA ARG A 68 18.92 -1.83 8.90
C ARG A 68 20.37 -1.41 8.65
N GLU A 69 21.05 -2.13 7.77
CA GLU A 69 22.44 -1.83 7.40
C GLU A 69 22.58 -0.45 6.72
N ARG A 70 21.61 -0.10 5.87
CA ARG A 70 21.64 1.15 5.10
C ARG A 70 21.17 2.38 5.88
N PHE A 71 20.20 2.21 6.76
CA PHE A 71 19.52 3.32 7.41
C PHE A 71 19.82 3.44 8.91
N GLY A 72 20.02 2.33 9.61
CA GLY A 72 20.15 2.29 11.07
C GLY A 72 18.84 2.47 11.82
N THR A 73 17.87 3.22 11.25
CA THR A 73 16.53 3.44 11.81
C THR A 73 15.47 3.31 10.73
N LEU A 74 14.22 3.09 11.12
CA LEU A 74 13.07 3.13 10.22
C LEU A 74 12.02 4.09 10.79
N ASP A 75 11.66 5.10 10.00
CA ASP A 75 10.67 6.11 10.39
C ASP A 75 9.31 5.89 9.71
N LEU A 76 9.30 5.30 8.52
CA LEU A 76 8.06 5.05 7.75
C LEU A 76 8.12 3.72 7.01
N LEU A 77 7.08 2.91 7.16
CA LEU A 77 6.79 1.76 6.29
C LEU A 77 5.52 2.01 5.50
N VAL A 78 5.58 1.92 4.17
CA VAL A 78 4.41 1.96 3.30
C VAL A 78 4.19 0.58 2.66
N ASN A 79 3.21 -0.14 3.16
CA ASN A 79 2.74 -1.41 2.60
C ASN A 79 1.84 -1.14 1.40
N ASN A 80 2.44 -1.02 0.22
CA ASN A 80 1.73 -0.77 -1.03
C ASN A 80 1.73 -1.98 -1.97
N ALA A 81 2.73 -2.87 -1.90
CA ALA A 81 2.80 -4.04 -2.77
C ALA A 81 1.50 -4.85 -2.74
N GLY A 82 0.96 -5.10 -3.92
CA GLY A 82 -0.25 -5.88 -4.09
C GLY A 82 -0.50 -6.21 -5.55
N ILE A 83 -1.26 -7.28 -5.76
CA ILE A 83 -1.66 -7.76 -7.08
C ILE A 83 -3.18 -7.86 -7.16
N SER A 84 -3.72 -7.80 -8.37
CA SER A 84 -5.08 -8.24 -8.68
C SER A 84 -5.03 -9.66 -9.23
N GLN A 85 -6.14 -10.36 -9.19
CA GLN A 85 -6.28 -11.65 -9.85
C GLN A 85 -5.96 -11.54 -11.34
N ARG A 86 -5.41 -12.59 -11.91
CA ARG A 86 -5.04 -12.65 -13.35
C ARG A 86 -6.27 -12.68 -14.24
N GLU A 87 -7.28 -13.42 -13.78
CA GLU A 87 -8.59 -13.56 -14.44
C GLU A 87 -9.69 -13.16 -13.46
N ARG A 88 -10.75 -12.57 -13.98
CA ARG A 88 -11.93 -12.15 -13.19
C ARG A 88 -13.01 -13.21 -13.30
N ASN A 89 -12.86 -14.27 -12.53
CA ASN A 89 -13.83 -15.36 -12.46
C ASN A 89 -14.94 -15.05 -11.45
N ASP A 90 -16.12 -15.60 -11.69
CA ASP A 90 -17.18 -15.58 -10.68
C ASP A 90 -16.70 -16.26 -9.38
N ILE A 91 -17.21 -15.83 -8.24
CA ILE A 91 -16.85 -16.39 -6.93
C ILE A 91 -17.05 -17.90 -6.83
N LEU A 92 -18.01 -18.45 -7.59
CA LEU A 92 -18.28 -19.89 -7.65
C LEU A 92 -17.28 -20.66 -8.52
N GLU A 93 -16.42 -19.96 -9.28
CA GLU A 93 -15.45 -20.55 -10.23
C GLU A 93 -14.01 -20.21 -9.87
N ALA A 94 -13.79 -19.26 -8.95
CA ALA A 94 -12.46 -18.85 -8.51
C ALA A 94 -11.74 -19.99 -7.81
N GLY A 95 -10.53 -20.32 -8.27
CA GLY A 95 -9.75 -21.46 -7.75
C GLY A 95 -8.81 -21.09 -6.60
N GLU A 96 -8.51 -22.09 -5.75
CA GLU A 96 -7.59 -21.95 -4.61
C GLU A 96 -6.20 -21.38 -4.98
N PRO A 97 -5.57 -21.71 -6.13
CA PRO A 97 -4.27 -21.12 -6.48
C PRO A 97 -4.31 -19.59 -6.62
N SER A 98 -5.41 -19.03 -7.18
CA SER A 98 -5.61 -17.58 -7.27
C SER A 98 -5.79 -16.98 -5.87
N PHE A 99 -6.57 -17.64 -5.02
CA PHE A 99 -6.79 -17.24 -3.64
C PHE A 99 -5.47 -17.19 -2.87
N ASP A 100 -4.66 -18.26 -2.93
CA ASP A 100 -3.39 -18.37 -2.22
C ASP A 100 -2.38 -17.30 -2.68
N GLU A 101 -2.29 -17.04 -4.00
CA GLU A 101 -1.41 -16.00 -4.54
C GLU A 101 -1.79 -14.62 -4.00
N LEU A 102 -3.08 -14.29 -3.96
CA LEU A 102 -3.55 -13.00 -3.48
C LEU A 102 -3.41 -12.86 -1.97
N ILE A 103 -3.79 -13.87 -1.21
CA ILE A 103 -3.61 -13.88 0.26
C ILE A 103 -2.12 -13.80 0.61
N GLY A 104 -1.28 -14.56 -0.08
CA GLY A 104 0.16 -14.54 0.11
C GLY A 104 0.76 -13.15 -0.06
N THR A 105 0.42 -12.50 -1.19
CA THR A 105 0.99 -11.21 -1.57
C THR A 105 0.34 -10.03 -0.86
N ASN A 106 -1.00 -9.97 -0.84
CA ASN A 106 -1.74 -8.79 -0.42
C ASN A 106 -2.01 -8.74 1.09
N LEU A 107 -2.01 -9.87 1.78
CA LEU A 107 -2.34 -9.95 3.20
C LEU A 107 -1.19 -10.50 4.03
N LYS A 108 -0.76 -11.74 3.80
CA LYS A 108 0.28 -12.39 4.60
C LYS A 108 1.62 -11.64 4.51
N GLY A 109 2.01 -11.22 3.30
CA GLY A 109 3.25 -10.48 3.08
C GLY A 109 3.33 -9.19 3.89
N PRO A 110 2.45 -8.21 3.69
CA PRO A 110 2.48 -6.95 4.42
C PRO A 110 2.24 -7.13 5.92
N HIS A 111 1.41 -8.10 6.36
CA HIS A 111 1.23 -8.38 7.77
C HIS A 111 2.57 -8.73 8.46
N PHE A 112 3.31 -9.72 7.94
CA PHE A 112 4.57 -10.14 8.55
C PHE A 112 5.73 -9.16 8.31
N LEU A 113 5.74 -8.43 7.20
CA LEU A 113 6.70 -7.34 7.02
C LEU A 113 6.48 -6.24 8.07
N THR A 114 5.23 -5.90 8.34
CA THR A 114 4.88 -4.94 9.40
C THR A 114 5.31 -5.43 10.76
N GLN A 115 5.15 -6.72 11.07
CA GLN A 115 5.63 -7.28 12.33
C GLN A 115 7.14 -7.08 12.51
N ALA A 116 7.93 -7.36 11.47
CA ALA A 116 9.39 -7.21 11.50
C ALA A 116 9.80 -5.73 11.61
N ALA A 117 9.15 -4.85 10.85
CA ALA A 117 9.39 -3.41 10.90
C ALA A 117 9.02 -2.80 12.26
N ALA A 118 7.86 -3.18 12.81
CA ALA A 118 7.41 -2.71 14.12
C ALA A 118 8.38 -3.13 15.23
N ARG A 119 8.86 -4.37 15.22
CA ARG A 119 9.90 -4.80 16.17
C ARG A 119 11.14 -3.93 16.08
N TRP A 120 11.59 -3.59 14.88
CA TRP A 120 12.74 -2.72 14.68
C TRP A 120 12.46 -1.27 15.17
N MET A 121 11.28 -0.71 14.86
CA MET A 121 10.90 0.62 15.36
C MET A 121 10.88 0.69 16.89
N LEU A 122 10.46 -0.40 17.56
CA LEU A 122 10.37 -0.51 19.03
C LEU A 122 11.75 -0.58 19.73
N GLU A 123 12.82 -0.87 19.02
CA GLU A 123 14.20 -0.87 19.58
C GLU A 123 14.66 0.54 19.95
N ARG A 124 14.15 1.57 19.26
CA ARG A 124 14.43 2.98 19.55
C ARG A 124 13.62 3.44 20.77
N LYS A 125 14.25 4.17 21.70
CA LYS A 125 13.56 4.70 22.88
C LYS A 125 13.81 6.22 23.00
N PRO A 126 12.75 7.07 23.03
CA PRO A 126 11.37 6.71 22.80
C PRO A 126 11.16 6.17 21.38
N SER A 127 10.30 5.18 21.24
CA SER A 127 9.93 4.67 19.92
C SER A 127 9.11 5.71 19.16
N SER A 128 9.29 5.74 17.86
CA SER A 128 8.53 6.59 16.97
C SER A 128 8.51 5.97 15.58
N GLY A 129 7.55 6.34 14.78
CA GLY A 129 7.45 5.88 13.41
C GLY A 129 6.02 5.84 12.93
N ARG A 130 5.85 5.60 11.64
CA ARG A 130 4.53 5.49 11.02
C ARG A 130 4.49 4.30 10.09
N ILE A 131 3.36 3.64 10.04
CA ILE A 131 3.09 2.50 9.17
C ILE A 131 1.82 2.81 8.39
N VAL A 132 1.90 2.78 7.07
CA VAL A 132 0.78 3.05 6.18
C VAL A 132 0.48 1.78 5.38
N PHE A 133 -0.78 1.40 5.33
CA PHE A 133 -1.27 0.32 4.49
C PHE A 133 -2.10 0.90 3.35
N ILE A 134 -1.74 0.56 2.11
CA ILE A 134 -2.54 0.86 0.93
C ILE A 134 -3.46 -0.32 0.68
N THR A 135 -4.70 -0.19 1.13
CA THR A 135 -5.72 -1.22 0.97
C THR A 135 -6.53 -0.99 -0.31
N SER A 136 -7.81 -0.73 -0.25
CA SER A 136 -8.71 -0.45 -1.37
C SER A 136 -10.13 -0.20 -0.86
N ILE A 137 -10.97 0.46 -1.64
CA ILE A 137 -12.45 0.40 -1.47
C ILE A 137 -12.96 -1.04 -1.44
N SER A 138 -12.25 -1.99 -2.08
CA SER A 138 -12.56 -3.43 -2.03
C SER A 138 -12.43 -4.06 -0.64
N ALA A 139 -11.93 -3.35 0.36
CA ALA A 139 -11.94 -3.81 1.74
C ALA A 139 -13.37 -3.86 2.35
N TYR A 140 -14.31 -3.09 1.80
CA TYR A 140 -15.70 -3.00 2.27
C TYR A 140 -16.74 -3.10 1.15
N THR A 141 -16.32 -3.09 -0.13
CA THR A 141 -17.22 -3.16 -1.29
C THR A 141 -17.12 -4.55 -1.92
N ALA A 142 -18.24 -5.22 -2.06
CA ALA A 142 -18.31 -6.53 -2.68
C ALA A 142 -18.14 -6.44 -4.21
N SER A 143 -17.36 -7.38 -4.75
CA SER A 143 -17.22 -7.60 -6.19
C SER A 143 -17.14 -9.10 -6.45
N ILE A 144 -18.21 -9.70 -6.97
CA ILE A 144 -18.33 -11.16 -7.13
C ILE A 144 -17.28 -11.79 -8.05
N ASN A 145 -16.71 -11.01 -8.96
CA ASN A 145 -15.64 -11.44 -9.87
C ASN A 145 -14.23 -11.02 -9.39
N ARG A 146 -14.09 -10.67 -8.10
CA ARG A 146 -12.84 -10.28 -7.43
C ARG A 146 -12.86 -10.71 -5.97
N ALA A 147 -13.47 -11.85 -5.67
CA ALA A 147 -13.70 -12.30 -4.30
C ALA A 147 -12.39 -12.38 -3.49
N GLU A 148 -11.37 -13.03 -4.04
CA GLU A 148 -10.06 -13.22 -3.37
C GLU A 148 -9.37 -11.88 -3.09
N TYR A 149 -9.49 -10.93 -4.02
CA TYR A 149 -8.95 -9.58 -3.84
C TYR A 149 -9.68 -8.85 -2.71
N CYS A 150 -11.02 -8.88 -2.72
CA CYS A 150 -11.84 -8.27 -1.67
C CYS A 150 -11.50 -8.84 -0.30
N ILE A 151 -11.43 -10.17 -0.18
CA ILE A 151 -11.06 -10.88 1.06
C ILE A 151 -9.66 -10.47 1.52
N SER A 152 -8.67 -10.44 0.60
CA SER A 152 -7.31 -10.02 0.93
C SER A 152 -7.24 -8.59 1.47
N LYS A 153 -8.02 -7.66 0.88
CA LYS A 153 -8.05 -6.25 1.29
C LYS A 153 -8.84 -6.02 2.58
N ALA A 154 -9.91 -6.78 2.81
CA ALA A 154 -10.65 -6.77 4.06
C ALA A 154 -9.78 -7.30 5.23
N GLY A 155 -9.08 -8.42 5.03
CA GLY A 155 -8.13 -8.94 6.00
C GLY A 155 -6.97 -7.98 6.28
N LEU A 156 -6.47 -7.30 5.24
CA LEU A 156 -5.43 -6.29 5.41
C LEU A 156 -5.92 -5.08 6.21
N SER A 157 -7.16 -4.63 5.99
CA SER A 157 -7.80 -3.57 6.79
C SER A 157 -7.92 -3.97 8.26
N MET A 158 -8.25 -5.23 8.58
CA MET A 158 -8.24 -5.71 9.96
C MET A 158 -6.83 -5.69 10.55
N SER A 159 -5.79 -6.02 9.76
CA SER A 159 -4.40 -5.93 10.22
C SER A 159 -4.02 -4.50 10.64
N VAL A 160 -4.55 -3.47 9.95
CA VAL A 160 -4.35 -2.06 10.34
C VAL A 160 -4.87 -1.82 11.76
N SER A 161 -6.12 -2.20 12.04
CA SER A 161 -6.76 -2.01 13.35
C SER A 161 -5.99 -2.71 14.46
N LEU A 162 -5.53 -3.95 14.22
CA LEU A 162 -4.75 -4.73 15.18
C LEU A 162 -3.41 -4.07 15.49
N TYR A 163 -2.65 -3.65 14.46
CA TYR A 163 -1.37 -2.97 14.66
C TYR A 163 -1.55 -1.58 15.27
N ALA A 164 -2.57 -0.82 14.86
CA ALA A 164 -2.86 0.49 15.44
C ALA A 164 -3.11 0.39 16.95
N ASN A 165 -3.98 -0.53 17.35
CA ASN A 165 -4.28 -0.75 18.77
C ASN A 165 -3.04 -1.18 19.57
N ARG A 166 -2.20 -2.07 19.00
CA ARG A 166 -0.99 -2.56 19.68
C ARG A 166 0.13 -1.53 19.77
N LEU A 167 0.28 -0.67 18.74
CA LEU A 167 1.46 0.18 18.60
C LEU A 167 1.24 1.64 19.03
N ALA A 168 -0.02 2.11 19.13
CA ALA A 168 -0.32 3.46 19.55
C ALA A 168 0.25 3.81 20.94
N PRO A 169 0.18 2.95 21.99
CA PRO A 169 0.80 3.23 23.28
C PRO A 169 2.33 3.39 23.22
N GLU A 170 2.95 2.87 22.17
CA GLU A 170 4.41 2.94 21.96
C GLU A 170 4.83 4.16 21.12
N GLY A 171 3.89 5.03 20.71
CA GLY A 171 4.18 6.20 19.88
C GLY A 171 4.38 5.89 18.39
N ILE A 172 3.95 4.72 17.91
CA ILE A 172 4.00 4.35 16.48
C ILE A 172 2.60 4.47 15.89
N GLY A 173 2.41 5.38 14.93
CA GLY A 173 1.16 5.58 14.20
C GLY A 173 0.95 4.51 13.13
N VAL A 174 -0.27 3.98 13.02
CA VAL A 174 -0.65 3.03 11.97
C VAL A 174 -1.90 3.55 11.28
N PHE A 175 -1.87 3.60 9.95
CA PHE A 175 -2.89 4.25 9.13
C PHE A 175 -3.27 3.39 7.94
N GLU A 176 -4.50 3.56 7.48
CA GLU A 176 -5.02 2.95 6.26
C GLU A 176 -5.33 4.03 5.22
N ILE A 177 -4.90 3.80 3.99
CA ILE A 177 -5.40 4.54 2.83
C ILE A 177 -6.17 3.56 1.96
N ARG A 178 -7.41 3.91 1.61
CA ARG A 178 -8.29 3.15 0.70
C ARG A 178 -8.41 3.87 -0.64
N PRO A 179 -7.56 3.54 -1.63
CA PRO A 179 -7.74 4.07 -2.96
C PRO A 179 -9.06 3.58 -3.59
N GLY A 180 -9.70 4.47 -4.33
CA GLY A 180 -10.80 4.13 -5.22
C GLY A 180 -10.30 3.64 -6.58
N ILE A 181 -10.89 4.18 -7.65
CA ILE A 181 -10.50 3.89 -9.03
C ILE A 181 -9.36 4.83 -9.41
N ILE A 182 -8.14 4.32 -9.35
CA ILE A 182 -6.90 5.08 -9.62
C ILE A 182 -6.32 4.64 -10.97
N ARG A 183 -5.97 5.59 -11.82
CA ARG A 183 -5.33 5.35 -13.12
C ARG A 183 -3.95 4.72 -12.92
N THR A 184 -3.84 3.44 -13.24
CA THR A 184 -2.63 2.62 -13.11
C THR A 184 -2.68 1.46 -14.11
N ASP A 185 -1.55 0.79 -14.35
CA ASP A 185 -1.50 -0.41 -15.20
C ASP A 185 -2.47 -1.50 -14.77
N MET A 186 -2.79 -1.57 -13.47
CA MET A 186 -3.71 -2.58 -12.91
C MET A 186 -5.13 -2.49 -13.48
N ILE A 187 -5.57 -1.30 -13.87
CA ILE A 187 -6.91 -1.07 -14.43
C ILE A 187 -6.92 -0.85 -15.94
N ALA A 188 -5.78 -0.86 -16.61
CA ALA A 188 -5.68 -0.53 -18.04
C ALA A 188 -6.65 -1.31 -18.93
N LYS A 189 -6.87 -2.60 -18.64
CA LYS A 189 -7.83 -3.46 -19.40
C LYS A 189 -9.31 -3.05 -19.24
N VAL A 190 -9.63 -2.32 -18.20
CA VAL A 190 -11.02 -1.96 -17.83
C VAL A 190 -11.21 -0.44 -17.70
N GLU A 191 -10.23 0.33 -18.11
CA GLU A 191 -10.19 1.79 -17.95
C GLU A 191 -11.40 2.45 -18.59
N LYS A 192 -11.71 2.12 -19.85
CA LYS A 192 -12.88 2.65 -20.58
C LYS A 192 -14.22 2.37 -19.87
N ILE A 193 -14.36 1.19 -19.30
CA ILE A 193 -15.58 0.81 -18.55
C ILE A 193 -15.74 1.73 -17.33
N TYR A 194 -14.64 2.03 -16.64
CA TYR A 194 -14.68 2.95 -15.51
C TYR A 194 -14.91 4.40 -15.94
N GLU A 195 -14.32 4.84 -17.04
CA GLU A 195 -14.58 6.19 -17.58
C GLU A 195 -16.06 6.40 -17.88
N GLU A 196 -16.71 5.45 -18.56
CA GLU A 196 -18.15 5.48 -18.86
C GLU A 196 -19.01 5.50 -17.58
N ARG A 197 -18.68 4.66 -16.59
CA ARG A 197 -19.39 4.63 -15.31
C ARG A 197 -19.22 5.92 -14.51
N ILE A 198 -18.04 6.50 -14.53
CA ILE A 198 -17.73 7.76 -13.83
C ILE A 198 -18.47 8.91 -14.51
N ALA A 199 -18.52 8.95 -15.85
CA ALA A 199 -19.31 9.91 -16.59
C ALA A 199 -20.82 9.77 -16.25
N GLY A 200 -21.29 8.53 -16.01
CA GLY A 200 -22.63 8.21 -15.54
C GLY A 200 -22.89 8.48 -14.05
N GLY A 201 -21.92 9.04 -13.31
CA GLY A 201 -22.11 9.47 -11.92
C GLY A 201 -21.64 8.49 -10.86
N LEU A 202 -20.82 7.48 -11.19
CA LEU A 202 -20.28 6.52 -10.22
C LEU A 202 -19.46 7.21 -9.11
N LEU A 203 -18.73 8.27 -9.44
CA LEU A 203 -17.93 9.04 -8.48
C LEU A 203 -18.44 10.49 -8.40
N PRO A 204 -18.69 11.02 -7.20
CA PRO A 204 -19.03 12.44 -7.00
C PRO A 204 -18.03 13.41 -7.63
N GLN A 205 -16.73 13.11 -7.56
CA GLN A 205 -15.68 13.94 -8.18
C GLN A 205 -15.58 13.81 -9.71
N ARG A 206 -16.35 12.92 -10.33
CA ARG A 206 -16.46 12.73 -11.78
C ARG A 206 -15.14 12.57 -12.53
N ARG A 207 -14.12 12.06 -11.86
CA ARG A 207 -12.83 11.70 -12.46
C ARG A 207 -12.26 10.45 -11.82
N MET A 208 -11.41 9.74 -12.53
CA MET A 208 -10.51 8.79 -11.87
C MET A 208 -9.52 9.53 -10.98
N GLY A 209 -9.07 8.86 -9.93
CA GLY A 209 -7.92 9.32 -9.16
C GLY A 209 -6.62 9.07 -9.91
N GLU A 210 -5.62 9.88 -9.61
CA GLU A 210 -4.25 9.68 -10.07
C GLU A 210 -3.39 9.10 -8.94
N SER A 211 -2.30 8.41 -9.30
CA SER A 211 -1.36 7.87 -8.31
C SER A 211 -0.82 8.96 -7.37
N SER A 212 -0.72 10.20 -7.84
CA SER A 212 -0.34 11.38 -7.06
C SER A 212 -1.37 11.78 -6.00
N ASP A 213 -2.67 11.48 -6.20
CA ASP A 213 -3.69 11.76 -5.16
C ASP A 213 -3.41 10.89 -3.92
N VAL A 214 -3.05 9.62 -4.13
CA VAL A 214 -2.68 8.71 -3.04
C VAL A 214 -1.32 9.08 -2.43
N ALA A 215 -0.33 9.45 -3.26
CA ALA A 215 1.00 9.84 -2.79
C ALA A 215 0.95 11.06 -1.86
N ARG A 216 0.11 12.06 -2.17
CA ARG A 216 -0.10 13.23 -1.28
C ARG A 216 -0.72 12.85 0.06
N ALA A 217 -1.65 11.90 0.09
CA ALA A 217 -2.22 11.40 1.34
C ALA A 217 -1.15 10.70 2.21
N VAL A 218 -0.32 9.84 1.59
CA VAL A 218 0.84 9.23 2.27
C VAL A 218 1.80 10.29 2.80
N ARG A 219 2.07 11.34 2.01
CA ARG A 219 2.94 12.44 2.41
C ARG A 219 2.38 13.19 3.63
N GLY A 220 1.09 13.48 3.69
CA GLY A 220 0.47 14.11 4.86
C GLY A 220 0.61 13.27 6.13
N ILE A 221 0.50 11.94 6.02
CA ILE A 221 0.79 11.04 7.15
C ILE A 221 2.29 11.11 7.52
N ALA A 222 3.18 11.05 6.54
CA ALA A 222 4.63 11.11 6.77
C ALA A 222 5.06 12.41 7.46
N ASP A 223 4.41 13.53 7.14
CA ASP A 223 4.65 14.84 7.75
C ASP A 223 4.02 15.02 9.14
N GLY A 224 3.28 14.02 9.64
CA GLY A 224 2.72 14.01 11.00
C GLY A 224 1.36 14.66 11.16
N TYR A 225 0.67 15.04 10.07
CA TYR A 225 -0.66 15.70 10.17
C TYR A 225 -1.73 14.86 10.87
N LEU A 226 -1.51 13.53 11.00
CA LEU A 226 -2.46 12.61 11.61
C LEU A 226 -1.91 11.93 12.88
N ASP A 227 -0.91 12.49 13.54
CA ASP A 227 -0.25 11.82 14.68
C ASP A 227 -1.20 11.52 15.87
N TYR A 228 -2.27 12.30 16.04
CA TYR A 228 -3.30 12.02 17.07
C TYR A 228 -4.49 11.20 16.55
N SER A 229 -4.36 10.55 15.39
CA SER A 229 -5.44 9.82 14.70
C SER A 229 -5.08 8.35 14.50
N ALA A 230 -4.74 7.65 15.59
CA ALA A 230 -4.34 6.24 15.53
C ALA A 230 -5.42 5.37 14.87
N GLY A 231 -5.02 4.55 13.90
CA GLY A 231 -5.94 3.67 13.17
C GLY A 231 -6.83 4.37 12.15
N GLN A 232 -6.58 5.65 11.86
CA GLN A 232 -7.38 6.41 10.90
C GLN A 232 -7.37 5.76 9.52
N VAL A 233 -8.55 5.71 8.92
CA VAL A 233 -8.79 5.32 7.54
C VAL A 233 -9.02 6.57 6.70
N LEU A 234 -8.29 6.69 5.59
CA LEU A 234 -8.44 7.75 4.60
C LEU A 234 -8.94 7.14 3.28
N ASP A 235 -10.17 7.45 2.92
CA ASP A 235 -10.70 7.09 1.60
C ASP A 235 -10.21 8.12 0.56
N VAL A 236 -9.35 7.67 -0.36
CA VAL A 236 -8.86 8.45 -1.51
C VAL A 236 -9.54 7.89 -2.76
N ASP A 237 -10.85 8.11 -2.87
CA ASP A 237 -11.75 7.36 -3.74
C ASP A 237 -12.70 8.22 -4.61
N GLY A 238 -12.52 9.54 -4.60
CA GLY A 238 -13.37 10.46 -5.36
C GLY A 238 -14.80 10.56 -4.83
N GLY A 239 -15.03 10.12 -3.58
CA GLY A 239 -16.33 10.12 -2.93
C GLY A 239 -17.14 8.84 -3.18
N PHE A 240 -16.51 7.75 -3.63
CA PHE A 240 -17.20 6.46 -3.87
C PHE A 240 -17.90 5.92 -2.61
N HIS A 241 -17.32 6.17 -1.42
CA HIS A 241 -17.88 5.73 -0.13
C HIS A 241 -19.14 6.49 0.29
N LEU A 242 -19.42 7.65 -0.32
CA LEU A 242 -20.58 8.47 0.03
C LEU A 242 -21.87 7.83 -0.48
N ARG A 243 -22.85 7.75 0.39
CA ARG A 243 -24.21 7.36 0.02
C ARG A 243 -25.03 8.64 -0.18
N SER A 244 -25.74 8.75 -1.31
CA SER A 244 -26.72 9.82 -1.56
C SER A 244 -28.13 9.25 -1.47
N LEU A 245 -29.07 10.09 -1.04
CA LEU A 245 -30.52 9.82 -1.10
C LEU A 245 -31.04 10.07 -2.51
#